data_d77bb44aa003a296609b235045ac9271
#
_entry.id   d77bb44aa003a296609b235045ac9271
#
_cell.length_a   1.000
_cell.length_b   1.000
_cell.length_c   1.000
_cell.angle_alpha   90.00
_cell.angle_beta   90.00
_cell.angle_gamma   90.00
#
_symmetry.space_group_name_H-M   'P 1'
#
loop_
_entity.id
_entity.type
_entity.pdbx_description
1 polymer ?
#
loop_
_entity_poly.entity_id
_entity_poly.type
_entity_poly.pdbx_seq_one_letter_code
_entity_poly.pdbx_strand_id
1 'polypeptide(L)'
;MNTDITKQMEMVLYRTEDDNVTVSALIKDETIWLTQKAMAELFGIDKSGISRHLAKIFESGELDEEVVVAKIATTTQHGAMQDKTQTIPTNYYNLDAIISVGYRVNSIQATRFRIWATGILKEYMIKGFAMDDERLKQGKTAFGKDYFRELLERVRSIRASERRIWQQITDIFAECSIDYNRDSDTAYHFYATIQNKFHYAITGKTAAEIVYNQADHTKENMGLTTWKNAPDGRILKSDTPIAKNYLDEKQIRQLERAVTCLLYTSPSPRD
;
A
#
# COMPACT_ATOMS: atom_id res chain seq x y z
N MET A 1 21.64 10.77 -12.85
CA MET A 1 21.14 10.38 -14.17
C MET A 1 20.04 9.38 -13.97
N ASN A 2 18.77 9.85 -13.94
CA ASN A 2 17.60 8.97 -13.93
C ASN A 2 17.44 8.42 -15.35
N THR A 3 17.86 7.20 -15.58
CA THR A 3 17.48 6.46 -16.77
C THR A 3 16.02 6.06 -16.62
N ASP A 4 15.12 6.88 -17.14
CA ASP A 4 13.71 6.51 -17.35
C ASP A 4 13.66 5.24 -18.19
N ILE A 5 13.54 4.09 -17.55
CA ILE A 5 13.43 2.79 -18.22
C ILE A 5 12.00 2.69 -18.73
N THR A 6 11.78 3.23 -19.91
CA THR A 6 10.53 3.07 -20.65
C THR A 6 10.54 1.71 -21.33
N LYS A 7 9.84 0.73 -20.80
CA LYS A 7 9.80 -0.63 -21.32
C LYS A 7 8.39 -0.98 -21.80
N GLN A 8 8.25 -1.22 -23.11
CA GLN A 8 7.02 -1.81 -23.65
C GLN A 8 7.06 -3.32 -23.42
N MET A 9 6.00 -3.88 -22.84
CA MET A 9 5.87 -5.31 -22.59
C MET A 9 4.42 -5.75 -22.55
N GLU A 10 4.20 -7.01 -22.84
CA GLU A 10 2.93 -7.65 -22.52
C GLU A 10 2.85 -7.96 -21.03
N MET A 11 1.74 -7.60 -20.41
CA MET A 11 1.51 -7.89 -19.01
C MET A 11 0.06 -8.30 -18.75
N VAL A 12 -0.13 -9.09 -17.72
CA VAL A 12 -1.47 -9.40 -17.20
C VAL A 12 -1.99 -8.17 -16.48
N LEU A 13 -3.04 -7.55 -17.02
CA LEU A 13 -3.68 -6.40 -16.40
C LEU A 13 -4.55 -6.84 -15.22
N TYR A 14 -5.41 -7.84 -15.47
CA TYR A 14 -6.24 -8.47 -14.44
C TYR A 14 -6.56 -9.92 -14.79
N ARG A 15 -7.01 -10.67 -13.81
CA ARG A 15 -7.40 -12.07 -13.94
C ARG A 15 -8.88 -12.21 -13.69
N THR A 16 -9.54 -13.08 -14.46
CA THR A 16 -10.90 -13.58 -14.21
C THR A 16 -10.81 -15.06 -13.86
N GLU A 17 -11.92 -15.66 -13.44
CA GLU A 17 -11.96 -17.11 -13.16
C GLU A 17 -11.57 -17.96 -14.38
N ASP A 18 -11.92 -17.49 -15.58
CA ASP A 18 -11.75 -18.23 -16.82
C ASP A 18 -10.49 -17.85 -17.63
N ASP A 19 -9.91 -16.66 -17.42
CA ASP A 19 -8.84 -16.15 -18.29
C ASP A 19 -7.95 -15.07 -17.66
N ASN A 20 -6.73 -14.96 -18.18
CA ASN A 20 -5.80 -13.86 -17.90
C ASN A 20 -5.93 -12.80 -18.99
N VAL A 21 -6.39 -11.61 -18.64
CA VAL A 21 -6.47 -10.50 -19.58
C VAL A 21 -5.11 -9.82 -19.69
N THR A 22 -4.45 -10.04 -20.82
CA THR A 22 -3.15 -9.46 -21.14
C THR A 22 -3.30 -8.20 -21.98
N VAL A 23 -2.37 -7.29 -21.85
CA VAL A 23 -2.33 -6.06 -22.61
C VAL A 23 -0.88 -5.67 -22.91
N SER A 24 -0.65 -5.12 -24.10
CA SER A 24 0.64 -4.51 -24.44
C SER A 24 0.72 -3.11 -23.83
N ALA A 25 1.46 -3.01 -22.75
CA ALA A 25 1.56 -1.79 -21.95
C ALA A 25 2.99 -1.23 -21.93
N LEU A 26 3.08 0.06 -21.76
CA LEU A 26 4.30 0.76 -21.43
C LEU A 26 4.33 0.99 -19.93
N ILE A 27 5.43 0.61 -19.26
CA ILE A 27 5.63 0.87 -17.85
C ILE A 27 6.55 2.07 -17.71
N LYS A 28 6.06 3.11 -17.04
CA LYS A 28 6.80 4.32 -16.73
C LYS A 28 6.25 4.92 -15.43
N ASP A 29 7.12 5.48 -14.59
CA ASP A 29 6.76 6.15 -13.33
C ASP A 29 5.87 5.28 -12.40
N GLU A 30 6.20 4.00 -12.31
CA GLU A 30 5.47 2.99 -11.49
C GLU A 30 3.98 2.84 -11.88
N THR A 31 3.58 3.29 -13.07
CA THR A 31 2.23 3.14 -13.60
C THR A 31 2.23 2.54 -14.99
N ILE A 32 1.05 2.24 -15.49
CA ILE A 32 0.80 1.59 -16.77
C ILE A 32 0.29 2.63 -17.74
N TRP A 33 0.81 2.61 -18.95
CA TRP A 33 0.42 3.50 -20.03
C TRP A 33 -0.03 2.68 -21.25
N LEU A 34 -1.22 2.95 -21.76
CA LEU A 34 -1.77 2.30 -22.94
C LEU A 34 -2.00 3.31 -24.09
N THR A 35 -1.88 2.82 -25.31
CA THR A 35 -2.36 3.55 -26.48
C THR A 35 -3.87 3.39 -26.63
N GLN A 36 -4.53 4.26 -27.42
CA GLN A 36 -5.95 4.08 -27.75
C GLN A 36 -6.22 2.74 -28.45
N LYS A 37 -5.24 2.23 -29.24
CA LYS A 37 -5.36 0.92 -29.88
C LYS A 37 -5.38 -0.20 -28.84
N ALA A 38 -4.44 -0.18 -27.89
CA ALA A 38 -4.40 -1.19 -26.82
C ALA A 38 -5.66 -1.13 -25.93
N MET A 39 -6.19 0.07 -25.63
CA MET A 39 -7.47 0.19 -24.93
C MET A 39 -8.67 -0.34 -25.75
N ALA A 40 -8.65 -0.15 -27.07
CA ALA A 40 -9.68 -0.66 -27.96
C ALA A 40 -9.70 -2.20 -27.95
N GLU A 41 -8.54 -2.84 -28.00
CA GLU A 41 -8.34 -4.27 -27.89
C GLU A 41 -8.79 -4.78 -26.49
N LEU A 42 -8.36 -4.10 -25.42
CA LEU A 42 -8.71 -4.43 -24.04
C LEU A 42 -10.21 -4.41 -23.79
N PHE A 43 -10.91 -3.39 -24.27
CA PHE A 43 -12.32 -3.21 -24.03
C PHE A 43 -13.24 -3.72 -25.16
N GLY A 44 -12.67 -4.28 -26.23
CA GLY A 44 -13.42 -4.89 -27.33
C GLY A 44 -14.30 -3.93 -28.09
N ILE A 45 -13.84 -2.69 -28.30
CA ILE A 45 -14.49 -1.66 -29.10
C ILE A 45 -13.51 -1.06 -30.12
N ASP A 46 -14.02 -0.28 -31.06
CA ASP A 46 -13.17 0.41 -32.03
C ASP A 46 -12.40 1.60 -31.41
N LYS A 47 -11.29 1.99 -32.04
CA LYS A 47 -10.46 3.11 -31.59
C LYS A 47 -11.23 4.43 -31.57
N SER A 48 -12.21 4.63 -32.48
CA SER A 48 -13.00 5.84 -32.52
C SER A 48 -13.96 5.94 -31.33
N GLY A 49 -14.41 4.81 -30.84
CA GLY A 49 -15.17 4.68 -29.58
C GLY A 49 -14.35 5.12 -28.39
N ILE A 50 -13.10 4.63 -28.25
CA ILE A 50 -12.17 5.07 -27.20
C ILE A 50 -11.94 6.58 -27.28
N SER A 51 -11.67 7.11 -28.46
CA SER A 51 -11.45 8.56 -28.65
C SER A 51 -12.63 9.40 -28.18
N ARG A 52 -13.86 8.98 -28.50
CA ARG A 52 -15.09 9.67 -28.03
C ARG A 52 -15.27 9.63 -26.51
N HIS A 53 -14.92 8.49 -25.88
CA HIS A 53 -14.97 8.39 -24.42
C HIS A 53 -13.95 9.29 -23.74
N LEU A 54 -12.69 9.30 -24.24
CA LEU A 54 -11.64 10.19 -23.75
C LEU A 54 -12.03 11.69 -23.89
N ALA A 55 -12.53 12.10 -25.07
CA ALA A 55 -12.98 13.46 -25.27
C ALA A 55 -14.03 13.88 -24.22
N LYS A 56 -15.02 13.02 -23.95
CA LYS A 56 -16.04 13.30 -22.94
C LYS A 56 -15.49 13.34 -21.50
N ILE A 57 -14.47 12.55 -21.19
CA ILE A 57 -13.79 12.56 -19.89
C ILE A 57 -13.10 13.92 -19.68
N PHE A 58 -12.38 14.41 -20.70
CA PHE A 58 -11.70 15.70 -20.64
C PHE A 58 -12.68 16.89 -20.66
N GLU A 59 -13.71 16.85 -21.51
CA GLU A 59 -14.75 17.88 -21.56
C GLU A 59 -15.53 18.02 -20.24
N SER A 60 -15.76 16.91 -19.53
CA SER A 60 -16.44 16.91 -18.23
C SER A 60 -15.54 17.36 -17.06
N GLY A 61 -14.24 17.54 -17.29
CA GLY A 61 -13.26 17.86 -16.24
C GLY A 61 -13.03 16.71 -15.24
N GLU A 62 -13.42 15.45 -15.59
CA GLU A 62 -13.15 14.28 -14.74
C GLU A 62 -11.65 14.01 -14.62
N LEU A 63 -10.91 14.19 -15.72
CA LEU A 63 -9.45 14.08 -15.77
C LEU A 63 -8.87 15.25 -16.55
N ASP A 64 -7.68 15.69 -16.14
CA ASP A 64 -6.88 16.68 -16.84
C ASP A 64 -6.03 16.00 -17.93
N GLU A 65 -6.22 16.39 -19.19
CA GLU A 65 -5.50 15.80 -20.32
C GLU A 65 -3.98 15.96 -20.18
N GLU A 66 -3.50 17.10 -19.65
CA GLU A 66 -2.07 17.36 -19.51
C GLU A 66 -1.40 16.39 -18.50
N VAL A 67 -2.17 15.89 -17.54
CA VAL A 67 -1.67 14.96 -16.51
C VAL A 67 -1.71 13.51 -16.97
N VAL A 68 -2.77 13.12 -17.71
CA VAL A 68 -3.03 11.71 -18.02
C VAL A 68 -2.58 11.28 -19.40
N VAL A 69 -2.10 12.20 -20.25
CA VAL A 69 -1.63 11.91 -21.62
C VAL A 69 -0.15 12.24 -21.78
N ALA A 70 0.62 11.26 -22.21
CA ALA A 70 2.03 11.43 -22.56
C ALA A 70 2.26 11.16 -24.05
N LYS A 71 2.99 12.06 -24.73
CA LYS A 71 3.45 11.85 -26.09
C LYS A 71 4.80 11.16 -26.07
N ILE A 72 4.84 9.90 -26.50
CA ILE A 72 6.06 9.07 -26.50
C ILE A 72 6.39 8.68 -27.92
N ALA A 73 7.65 8.85 -28.30
CA ALA A 73 8.16 8.45 -29.61
C ALA A 73 8.18 6.92 -29.70
N THR A 74 7.36 6.36 -30.57
CA THR A 74 7.29 4.90 -30.79
C THR A 74 7.91 4.57 -32.13
N THR A 75 8.87 3.65 -32.11
CA THR A 75 9.51 3.16 -33.35
C THR A 75 8.72 1.98 -33.89
N THR A 76 8.18 2.14 -35.09
CA THR A 76 7.44 1.09 -35.82
C THR A 76 8.12 0.78 -37.15
N GLN A 77 7.95 -0.43 -37.67
CA GLN A 77 8.41 -0.76 -39.02
C GLN A 77 7.66 0.09 -40.04
N HIS A 78 8.37 0.60 -41.03
CA HIS A 78 7.78 1.39 -42.12
C HIS A 78 6.96 0.48 -43.03
N GLY A 79 5.64 0.73 -43.14
CA GLY A 79 4.72 -0.16 -43.88
C GLY A 79 5.01 -0.36 -45.39
N ALA A 80 5.81 0.51 -46.01
CA ALA A 80 6.13 0.44 -47.45
C ALA A 80 7.59 0.07 -47.75
N MET A 81 8.48 0.03 -46.74
CA MET A 81 9.89 -0.31 -46.93
C MET A 81 10.31 -1.35 -45.91
N GLN A 82 10.56 -2.59 -46.35
CA GLN A 82 11.18 -3.62 -45.52
C GLN A 82 12.54 -3.09 -45.06
N ASP A 83 12.85 -3.18 -43.75
CA ASP A 83 14.09 -2.74 -43.11
C ASP A 83 14.21 -1.26 -42.72
N LYS A 84 13.18 -0.43 -42.88
CA LYS A 84 13.18 0.93 -42.32
C LYS A 84 12.22 1.06 -41.17
N THR A 85 12.70 1.64 -40.09
CA THR A 85 11.88 2.01 -38.90
C THR A 85 11.48 3.47 -39.00
N GLN A 86 10.23 3.75 -38.62
CA GLN A 86 9.71 5.11 -38.51
C GLN A 86 9.39 5.39 -37.05
N THR A 87 9.88 6.53 -36.54
CA THR A 87 9.55 7.00 -35.20
C THR A 87 8.38 7.97 -35.28
N ILE A 88 7.26 7.60 -34.68
CA ILE A 88 6.03 8.42 -34.67
C ILE A 88 5.71 8.79 -33.22
N PRO A 89 5.43 10.08 -32.92
CA PRO A 89 4.90 10.45 -31.61
C PRO A 89 3.51 9.85 -31.42
N THR A 90 3.37 9.01 -30.42
CA THR A 90 2.13 8.30 -30.11
C THR A 90 1.63 8.75 -28.74
N ASN A 91 0.32 9.03 -28.63
CA ASN A 91 -0.29 9.34 -27.34
C ASN A 91 -0.49 8.06 -26.52
N TYR A 92 0.02 8.09 -25.31
CA TYR A 92 -0.18 7.10 -24.27
C TYR A 92 -1.02 7.70 -23.16
N TYR A 93 -1.86 6.90 -22.54
CA TYR A 93 -2.82 7.26 -21.51
C TYR A 93 -2.50 6.46 -20.27
N ASN A 94 -2.46 7.12 -19.11
CA ASN A 94 -2.12 6.50 -17.83
C ASN A 94 -3.26 5.60 -17.28
N LEU A 95 -3.03 4.98 -16.13
CA LEU A 95 -3.97 4.07 -15.50
C LEU A 95 -5.31 4.74 -15.17
N ASP A 96 -5.32 6.01 -14.78
CA ASP A 96 -6.55 6.74 -14.45
C ASP A 96 -7.45 6.88 -15.68
N ALA A 97 -6.88 7.23 -16.83
CA ALA A 97 -7.61 7.30 -18.10
C ALA A 97 -8.13 5.93 -18.53
N ILE A 98 -7.35 4.86 -18.34
CA ILE A 98 -7.76 3.48 -18.65
C ILE A 98 -8.96 3.08 -17.82
N ILE A 99 -8.93 3.35 -16.51
CA ILE A 99 -10.02 3.05 -15.58
C ILE A 99 -11.29 3.81 -15.95
N SER A 100 -11.18 5.14 -16.17
CA SER A 100 -12.32 5.99 -16.52
C SER A 100 -12.99 5.55 -17.82
N VAL A 101 -12.20 5.19 -18.84
CA VAL A 101 -12.72 4.62 -20.09
C VAL A 101 -13.43 3.29 -19.84
N GLY A 102 -12.83 2.38 -19.05
CA GLY A 102 -13.40 1.06 -18.74
C GLY A 102 -14.77 1.14 -18.04
N TYR A 103 -14.99 2.17 -17.23
CA TYR A 103 -16.30 2.41 -16.60
C TYR A 103 -17.34 2.98 -17.57
N ARG A 104 -16.95 3.68 -18.63
CA ARG A 104 -17.85 4.33 -19.59
C ARG A 104 -18.20 3.46 -20.81
N VAL A 105 -17.32 2.52 -21.17
CA VAL A 105 -17.50 1.65 -22.33
C VAL A 105 -18.60 0.62 -22.07
N ASN A 106 -19.50 0.44 -23.05
CA ASN A 106 -20.54 -0.59 -23.02
C ASN A 106 -20.14 -1.78 -23.92
N SER A 107 -19.40 -2.74 -23.34
CA SER A 107 -19.00 -3.98 -23.99
C SER A 107 -18.95 -5.13 -22.97
N ILE A 108 -18.86 -6.37 -23.45
CA ILE A 108 -18.71 -7.55 -22.59
C ILE A 108 -17.37 -7.47 -21.82
N GLN A 109 -16.29 -7.11 -22.51
CA GLN A 109 -14.95 -6.98 -21.91
C GLN A 109 -14.92 -5.87 -20.83
N ALA A 110 -15.51 -4.72 -21.12
CA ALA A 110 -15.63 -3.64 -20.13
C ALA A 110 -16.51 -4.04 -18.94
N THR A 111 -17.53 -4.86 -19.16
CA THR A 111 -18.35 -5.42 -18.08
C THR A 111 -17.53 -6.37 -17.19
N ARG A 112 -16.71 -7.27 -17.77
CA ARG A 112 -15.78 -8.14 -17.03
C ARG A 112 -14.78 -7.34 -16.23
N PHE A 113 -14.21 -6.29 -16.83
CA PHE A 113 -13.31 -5.36 -16.12
C PHE A 113 -13.99 -4.72 -14.90
N ARG A 114 -15.23 -4.21 -15.05
CA ARG A 114 -15.97 -3.60 -13.93
C ARG A 114 -16.32 -4.61 -12.84
N ILE A 115 -16.66 -5.84 -13.17
CA ILE A 115 -16.91 -6.91 -12.19
C ILE A 115 -15.65 -7.17 -11.37
N TRP A 116 -14.51 -7.34 -12.04
CA TRP A 116 -13.21 -7.51 -11.38
C TRP A 116 -12.84 -6.33 -10.49
N ALA A 117 -12.88 -5.11 -11.00
CA ALA A 117 -12.55 -3.90 -10.25
C ALA A 117 -13.47 -3.70 -9.04
N THR A 118 -14.78 -3.95 -9.21
CA THR A 118 -15.75 -3.90 -8.12
C THR A 118 -15.49 -4.99 -7.06
N GLY A 119 -15.02 -6.16 -7.47
CA GLY A 119 -14.61 -7.24 -6.56
C GLY A 119 -13.47 -6.78 -5.64
N ILE A 120 -12.41 -6.21 -6.20
CA ILE A 120 -11.27 -5.67 -5.45
C ILE A 120 -11.72 -4.54 -4.51
N LEU A 121 -12.55 -3.62 -5.00
CA LEU A 121 -13.04 -2.51 -4.19
C LEU A 121 -13.89 -3.00 -3.01
N LYS A 122 -14.78 -3.97 -3.23
CA LYS A 122 -15.57 -4.60 -2.17
C LYS A 122 -14.67 -5.29 -1.14
N GLU A 123 -13.68 -6.03 -1.58
CA GLU A 123 -12.72 -6.69 -0.69
C GLU A 123 -12.00 -5.68 0.18
N TYR A 124 -11.50 -4.60 -0.42
CA TYR A 124 -10.85 -3.52 0.31
C TYR A 124 -11.78 -2.83 1.31
N MET A 125 -13.02 -2.51 0.91
CA MET A 125 -14.00 -1.85 1.79
C MET A 125 -14.41 -2.72 2.98
N ILE A 126 -14.51 -4.03 2.80
CA ILE A 126 -14.91 -4.96 3.85
C ILE A 126 -13.74 -5.34 4.76
N LYS A 127 -12.60 -5.71 4.17
CA LYS A 127 -11.44 -6.26 4.90
C LYS A 127 -10.40 -5.20 5.27
N GLY A 128 -10.36 -4.05 4.57
CA GLY A 128 -9.33 -3.02 4.70
C GLY A 128 -8.05 -3.33 3.91
N PHE A 129 -8.05 -4.40 3.11
CA PHE A 129 -6.96 -4.75 2.19
C PHE A 129 -7.49 -5.55 1.00
N ALA A 130 -6.75 -5.53 -0.11
CA ALA A 130 -6.91 -6.42 -1.25
C ALA A 130 -5.50 -6.82 -1.72
N MET A 131 -5.27 -8.10 -2.03
CA MET A 131 -3.95 -8.63 -2.40
C MET A 131 -4.06 -9.56 -3.61
N ASP A 132 -3.04 -9.49 -4.47
CA ASP A 132 -2.79 -10.48 -5.52
C ASP A 132 -1.68 -11.43 -5.04
N ASP A 133 -2.08 -12.52 -4.40
CA ASP A 133 -1.16 -13.51 -3.81
C ASP A 133 -0.21 -14.10 -4.85
N GLU A 134 -0.69 -14.36 -6.07
CA GLU A 134 0.11 -14.92 -7.14
C GLU A 134 1.21 -13.94 -7.59
N ARG A 135 0.87 -12.67 -7.72
CA ARG A 135 1.84 -11.63 -8.05
C ARG A 135 2.89 -11.47 -6.95
N LEU A 136 2.49 -11.53 -5.69
CA LEU A 136 3.39 -11.39 -4.54
C LEU A 136 4.35 -12.59 -4.43
N LYS A 137 3.90 -13.82 -4.75
CA LYS A 137 4.75 -15.02 -4.76
C LYS A 137 5.79 -15.02 -5.88
N GLN A 138 5.55 -14.33 -7.00
CA GLN A 138 6.46 -14.29 -8.14
C GLN A 138 7.74 -13.47 -7.89
N GLY A 139 7.78 -12.64 -6.84
CA GLY A 139 8.93 -11.82 -6.45
C GLY A 139 9.09 -10.58 -7.32
N LYS A 140 9.85 -10.66 -8.42
CA LYS A 140 10.04 -9.50 -9.31
C LYS A 140 8.82 -9.26 -10.18
N THR A 141 8.21 -8.09 -10.02
CA THR A 141 7.08 -7.64 -10.84
C THR A 141 7.54 -6.93 -12.13
N ALA A 142 6.59 -6.68 -13.03
CA ALA A 142 6.80 -5.85 -14.22
C ALA A 142 7.41 -4.47 -13.90
N PHE A 143 7.18 -3.95 -12.69
CA PHE A 143 7.71 -2.67 -12.20
C PHE A 143 9.14 -2.76 -11.65
N GLY A 144 9.78 -3.93 -11.66
CA GLY A 144 11.17 -4.13 -11.21
C GLY A 144 11.37 -4.09 -9.69
N LYS A 145 10.31 -3.89 -8.90
CA LYS A 145 10.33 -3.84 -7.44
C LYS A 145 9.77 -5.13 -6.83
N ASP A 146 10.33 -5.53 -5.69
CA ASP A 146 9.80 -6.61 -4.88
C ASP A 146 8.86 -6.03 -3.82
N TYR A 147 7.56 -5.98 -4.16
CA TYR A 147 6.52 -5.49 -3.25
C TYR A 147 6.24 -6.41 -2.06
N PHE A 148 6.75 -7.65 -2.08
CA PHE A 148 6.63 -8.55 -0.93
C PHE A 148 7.36 -8.01 0.29
N ARG A 149 8.52 -7.37 0.11
CA ARG A 149 9.24 -6.70 1.23
C ARG A 149 8.44 -5.56 1.81
N GLU A 150 7.84 -4.72 0.96
CA GLU A 150 6.96 -3.62 1.39
C GLU A 150 5.75 -4.15 2.17
N LEU A 151 5.11 -5.21 1.66
CA LEU A 151 4.00 -5.88 2.36
C LEU A 151 4.43 -6.39 3.73
N LEU A 152 5.59 -7.06 3.83
CA LEU A 152 6.12 -7.55 5.11
C LEU A 152 6.36 -6.42 6.10
N GLU A 153 6.92 -5.30 5.66
CA GLU A 153 7.13 -4.13 6.52
C GLU A 153 5.80 -3.54 6.99
N ARG A 154 4.82 -3.44 6.11
CA ARG A 154 3.48 -2.95 6.42
C ARG A 154 2.75 -3.89 7.40
N VAL A 155 2.82 -5.21 7.19
CA VAL A 155 2.25 -6.20 8.11
C VAL A 155 2.94 -6.13 9.48
N ARG A 156 4.27 -5.98 9.51
CA ARG A 156 5.03 -5.81 10.77
C ARG A 156 4.57 -4.55 11.52
N SER A 157 4.43 -3.43 10.82
CA SER A 157 3.95 -2.18 11.40
C SER A 157 2.52 -2.30 11.97
N ILE A 158 1.62 -2.97 11.23
CA ILE A 158 0.24 -3.23 11.71
C ILE A 158 0.25 -4.12 12.96
N ARG A 159 1.05 -5.21 12.97
CA ARG A 159 1.20 -6.11 14.12
C ARG A 159 1.82 -5.40 15.31
N ALA A 160 2.78 -4.52 15.08
CA ALA A 160 3.44 -3.74 16.10
C ALA A 160 2.60 -2.55 16.60
N SER A 161 1.40 -2.34 16.05
CA SER A 161 0.50 -1.34 16.64
C SER A 161 0.22 -1.70 18.11
N GLU A 162 0.37 -0.73 18.99
CA GLU A 162 0.28 -0.90 20.44
C GLU A 162 -0.96 -1.70 20.85
N ARG A 163 -2.12 -1.39 20.26
CA ARG A 163 -3.37 -2.10 20.53
C ARG A 163 -3.31 -3.59 20.23
N ARG A 164 -2.68 -3.98 19.10
CA ARG A 164 -2.57 -5.40 18.69
C ARG A 164 -1.61 -6.16 19.56
N ILE A 165 -0.50 -5.53 19.94
CA ILE A 165 0.47 -6.10 20.87
C ILE A 165 -0.19 -6.40 22.20
N TRP A 166 -0.88 -5.41 22.77
CA TRP A 166 -1.55 -5.58 24.06
C TRP A 166 -2.64 -6.64 24.00
N GLN A 167 -3.39 -6.71 22.92
CA GLN A 167 -4.39 -7.75 22.74
C GLN A 167 -3.75 -9.15 22.75
N GLN A 168 -2.67 -9.36 22.00
CA GLN A 168 -1.99 -10.65 21.95
C GLN A 168 -1.33 -11.03 23.27
N ILE A 169 -0.70 -10.09 23.98
CA ILE A 169 -0.17 -10.32 25.31
C ILE A 169 -1.30 -10.66 26.28
N THR A 170 -2.45 -10.01 26.18
CA THR A 170 -3.64 -10.31 26.97
C THR A 170 -4.14 -11.72 26.69
N ASP A 171 -4.23 -12.12 25.43
CA ASP A 171 -4.69 -13.45 25.02
C ASP A 171 -3.74 -14.54 25.55
N ILE A 172 -2.43 -14.38 25.40
CA ILE A 172 -1.42 -15.30 25.94
C ILE A 172 -1.54 -15.39 27.49
N PHE A 173 -1.66 -14.24 28.18
CA PHE A 173 -1.77 -14.25 29.63
C PHE A 173 -3.07 -14.91 30.10
N ALA A 174 -4.18 -14.68 29.38
CA ALA A 174 -5.46 -15.33 29.67
C ALA A 174 -5.41 -16.85 29.45
N GLU A 175 -4.76 -17.31 28.37
CA GLU A 175 -4.61 -18.74 28.07
C GLU A 175 -3.68 -19.47 29.06
N CYS A 176 -2.69 -18.75 29.61
CA CYS A 176 -1.75 -19.31 30.59
C CYS A 176 -2.25 -19.22 32.05
N SER A 177 -3.37 -18.56 32.31
CA SER A 177 -3.89 -18.31 33.66
C SER A 177 -5.24 -19.00 33.87
N ILE A 178 -5.34 -19.86 34.87
CA ILE A 178 -6.57 -20.62 35.20
C ILE A 178 -7.67 -19.68 35.74
N ASP A 179 -7.26 -18.62 36.42
CA ASP A 179 -8.11 -17.65 37.12
C ASP A 179 -7.98 -16.24 36.56
N TYR A 180 -7.79 -16.13 35.22
CA TYR A 180 -7.62 -14.82 34.58
C TYR A 180 -8.79 -13.88 34.83
N ASN A 181 -8.47 -12.73 35.41
CA ASN A 181 -9.38 -11.60 35.54
C ASN A 181 -8.67 -10.34 35.01
N ARG A 182 -9.21 -9.77 33.95
CA ARG A 182 -8.67 -8.58 33.28
C ARG A 182 -8.54 -7.37 34.22
N ASP A 183 -9.47 -7.23 35.16
CA ASP A 183 -9.59 -6.06 36.05
C ASP A 183 -8.88 -6.28 37.37
N SER A 184 -8.11 -7.37 37.52
CA SER A 184 -7.33 -7.64 38.70
C SER A 184 -6.07 -6.78 38.77
N ASP A 185 -5.62 -6.45 39.99
CA ASP A 185 -4.35 -5.78 40.25
C ASP A 185 -3.16 -6.55 39.65
N THR A 186 -3.24 -7.88 39.70
CA THR A 186 -2.22 -8.77 39.10
C THR A 186 -2.09 -8.54 37.59
N ALA A 187 -3.21 -8.48 36.88
CA ALA A 187 -3.21 -8.20 35.43
C ALA A 187 -2.66 -6.80 35.14
N TYR A 188 -3.08 -5.80 35.91
CA TYR A 188 -2.58 -4.42 35.74
C TYR A 188 -1.05 -4.34 35.96
N HIS A 189 -0.52 -4.93 37.02
CA HIS A 189 0.92 -4.95 37.28
C HIS A 189 1.70 -5.73 36.26
N PHE A 190 1.17 -6.82 35.72
CA PHE A 190 1.77 -7.58 34.67
C PHE A 190 1.94 -6.73 33.39
N TYR A 191 0.89 -6.06 32.94
CA TYR A 191 0.95 -5.22 31.75
C TYR A 191 1.91 -4.03 31.92
N ALA A 192 1.87 -3.33 33.04
CA ALA A 192 2.78 -2.23 33.34
C ALA A 192 4.25 -2.70 33.33
N THR A 193 4.51 -3.89 33.89
CA THR A 193 5.86 -4.47 33.92
C THR A 193 6.35 -4.83 32.53
N ILE A 194 5.53 -5.46 31.70
CA ILE A 194 5.91 -5.82 30.32
C ILE A 194 6.17 -4.56 29.50
N GLN A 195 5.31 -3.56 29.58
CA GLN A 195 5.50 -2.30 28.87
C GLN A 195 6.84 -1.64 29.24
N ASN A 196 7.15 -1.58 30.52
CA ASN A 196 8.41 -1.04 31.00
C ASN A 196 9.63 -1.85 30.51
N LYS A 197 9.53 -3.17 30.49
CA LYS A 197 10.61 -4.04 29.97
C LYS A 197 10.90 -3.80 28.49
N PHE A 198 9.87 -3.60 27.66
CA PHE A 198 10.05 -3.26 26.26
C PHE A 198 10.73 -1.90 26.08
N HIS A 199 10.25 -0.87 26.78
CA HIS A 199 10.89 0.44 26.70
C HIS A 199 12.33 0.39 27.19
N TYR A 200 12.59 -0.31 28.29
CA TYR A 200 13.93 -0.45 28.85
C TYR A 200 14.89 -1.20 27.91
N ALA A 201 14.43 -2.26 27.28
CA ALA A 201 15.25 -3.02 26.33
C ALA A 201 15.72 -2.18 25.13
N ILE A 202 14.95 -1.17 24.74
CA ILE A 202 15.22 -0.36 23.56
C ILE A 202 15.94 0.92 23.89
N THR A 203 15.56 1.57 24.99
CA THR A 203 16.01 2.91 25.35
C THR A 203 16.94 2.95 26.57
N GLY A 204 17.03 1.84 27.33
CA GLY A 204 17.68 1.80 28.65
C GLY A 204 16.90 2.58 29.73
N LYS A 205 15.62 2.94 29.46
CA LYS A 205 14.77 3.75 30.35
C LYS A 205 13.38 3.17 30.45
N THR A 206 12.74 3.33 31.57
CA THR A 206 11.31 3.01 31.77
C THR A 206 10.42 4.04 31.07
N ALA A 207 9.16 3.71 30.87
CA ALA A 207 8.19 4.63 30.25
C ALA A 207 8.13 5.99 30.96
N ALA A 208 8.12 5.99 32.31
CA ALA A 208 8.11 7.22 33.10
C ALA A 208 9.38 8.05 32.90
N GLU A 209 10.55 7.40 32.88
CA GLU A 209 11.85 8.08 32.66
C GLU A 209 11.97 8.65 31.24
N ILE A 210 11.41 7.99 30.22
CA ILE A 210 11.36 8.52 28.87
C ILE A 210 10.56 9.83 28.86
N VAL A 211 9.33 9.81 29.38
CA VAL A 211 8.49 11.01 29.44
C VAL A 211 9.17 12.11 30.26
N TYR A 212 9.69 11.81 31.44
CA TYR A 212 10.36 12.80 32.30
C TYR A 212 11.56 13.48 31.65
N ASN A 213 12.35 12.71 30.87
CA ASN A 213 13.57 13.25 30.24
C ASN A 213 13.31 13.99 28.92
N GLN A 214 12.23 13.68 28.22
CA GLN A 214 11.99 14.17 26.86
C GLN A 214 10.86 15.20 26.77
N ALA A 215 9.85 15.14 27.66
CA ALA A 215 8.79 16.12 27.69
C ALA A 215 9.35 17.49 28.10
N ASP A 216 9.24 18.45 27.20
CA ASP A 216 9.74 19.80 27.40
C ASP A 216 8.85 20.79 26.63
N HIS A 217 8.18 21.66 27.37
CA HIS A 217 7.25 22.65 26.79
C HIS A 217 7.94 23.71 25.94
N THR A 218 9.26 23.83 26.03
CA THR A 218 10.07 24.78 25.24
C THR A 218 10.48 24.21 23.89
N LYS A 219 10.40 22.89 23.72
CA LYS A 219 10.75 22.22 22.48
C LYS A 219 9.60 22.21 21.50
N GLU A 220 9.96 22.09 20.22
CA GLU A 220 9.00 21.84 19.16
C GLU A 220 8.16 20.60 19.49
N ASN A 221 6.83 20.71 19.32
CA ASN A 221 5.88 19.66 19.66
C ASN A 221 6.00 19.14 21.10
N MET A 222 6.48 19.97 22.03
CA MET A 222 6.72 19.58 23.44
C MET A 222 7.65 18.37 23.58
N GLY A 223 8.54 18.13 22.62
CA GLY A 223 9.45 17.00 22.57
C GLY A 223 8.84 15.70 22.05
N LEU A 224 7.56 15.69 21.62
CA LEU A 224 6.92 14.53 21.00
C LEU A 224 7.41 14.37 19.55
N THR A 225 7.65 13.13 19.15
CA THR A 225 7.97 12.75 17.77
C THR A 225 6.70 12.36 17.00
N THR A 226 5.66 11.91 17.71
CA THR A 226 4.34 11.57 17.16
C THR A 226 3.23 11.78 18.18
N TRP A 227 1.98 11.90 17.74
CA TRP A 227 0.77 11.99 18.56
C TRP A 227 -0.44 11.52 17.75
N LYS A 228 -1.61 11.39 18.39
CA LYS A 228 -2.81 10.81 17.77
C LYS A 228 -3.19 11.42 16.44
N ASN A 229 -3.03 12.73 16.28
CA ASN A 229 -3.42 13.47 15.07
C ASN A 229 -2.21 14.06 14.33
N ALA A 230 -1.01 13.48 14.49
CA ALA A 230 0.20 13.92 13.78
C ALA A 230 0.06 13.71 12.25
N PRO A 231 0.78 14.51 11.42
CA PRO A 231 1.65 15.63 11.82
C PRO A 231 0.89 16.95 12.03
N ASP A 232 -0.26 17.17 11.38
CA ASP A 232 -0.90 18.48 11.26
C ASP A 232 -1.94 18.76 12.36
N GLY A 233 -2.30 17.74 13.14
CA GLY A 233 -3.32 17.84 14.15
C GLY A 233 -2.79 18.31 15.50
N ARG A 234 -3.68 18.89 16.33
CA ARG A 234 -3.35 19.39 17.66
C ARG A 234 -2.92 18.25 18.61
N ILE A 235 -1.85 18.49 19.39
CA ILE A 235 -1.44 17.63 20.50
C ILE A 235 -2.46 17.75 21.64
N LEU A 236 -2.92 16.61 22.12
CA LEU A 236 -3.88 16.52 23.22
C LEU A 236 -3.16 16.21 24.55
N LYS A 237 -3.75 16.61 25.67
CA LYS A 237 -3.22 16.27 27.00
C LYS A 237 -3.07 14.76 27.21
N SER A 238 -3.88 13.95 26.54
CA SER A 238 -3.78 12.48 26.55
C SER A 238 -2.55 11.93 25.82
N ASP A 239 -1.93 12.69 24.93
CA ASP A 239 -0.79 12.24 24.15
C ASP A 239 0.53 12.36 24.93
N THR A 240 0.61 13.32 25.85
CA THR A 240 1.83 13.64 26.58
C THR A 240 2.32 12.57 27.58
N PRO A 241 1.48 11.76 28.25
CA PRO A 241 1.97 10.71 29.14
C PRO A 241 2.39 9.42 28.42
N ILE A 242 2.24 9.34 27.08
CA ILE A 242 2.53 8.14 26.30
C ILE A 242 4.00 8.14 25.89
N ALA A 243 4.81 7.28 26.54
CA ALA A 243 6.25 7.20 26.30
C ALA A 243 6.62 6.91 24.84
N LYS A 244 5.82 6.11 24.14
CA LYS A 244 6.02 5.82 22.70
C LYS A 244 6.04 7.09 21.84
N ASN A 245 5.30 8.10 22.21
CA ASN A 245 5.21 9.35 21.44
C ASN A 245 6.51 10.17 21.46
N TYR A 246 7.47 9.80 22.29
CA TYR A 246 8.78 10.42 22.38
C TYR A 246 9.92 9.60 21.74
N LEU A 247 9.61 8.40 21.24
CA LEU A 247 10.61 7.54 20.61
C LEU A 247 10.92 8.03 19.18
N ASP A 248 12.19 7.95 18.80
CA ASP A 248 12.59 8.18 17.42
C ASP A 248 12.20 7.00 16.50
N GLU A 249 12.27 7.21 15.19
CA GLU A 249 11.89 6.20 14.20
C GLU A 249 12.69 4.89 14.34
N LYS A 250 13.99 4.99 14.68
CA LYS A 250 14.85 3.83 14.90
C LYS A 250 14.40 3.02 16.11
N GLN A 251 14.07 3.70 17.21
CA GLN A 251 13.57 3.10 18.44
C GLN A 251 12.18 2.46 18.23
N ILE A 252 11.31 3.10 17.47
CA ILE A 252 10.00 2.54 17.09
C ILE A 252 10.20 1.24 16.30
N ARG A 253 11.07 1.22 15.30
CA ARG A 253 11.39 0.00 14.52
C ARG A 253 12.01 -1.11 15.40
N GLN A 254 12.83 -0.77 16.39
CA GLN A 254 13.37 -1.74 17.33
C GLN A 254 12.29 -2.30 18.24
N LEU A 255 11.35 -1.47 18.71
CA LEU A 255 10.18 -1.90 19.48
C LEU A 255 9.34 -2.90 18.68
N GLU A 256 9.04 -2.59 17.45
CA GLU A 256 8.30 -3.45 16.51
C GLU A 256 8.98 -4.81 16.32
N ARG A 257 10.30 -4.83 16.18
CA ARG A 257 11.07 -6.09 16.08
C ARG A 257 11.04 -6.91 17.35
N ALA A 258 11.23 -6.27 18.50
CA ALA A 258 11.24 -6.95 19.80
C ALA A 258 9.89 -7.62 20.09
N VAL A 259 8.80 -6.93 19.80
CA VAL A 259 7.43 -7.45 19.94
C VAL A 259 7.18 -8.61 18.96
N THR A 260 7.61 -8.47 17.72
CA THR A 260 7.48 -9.54 16.73
C THR A 260 8.22 -10.81 17.20
N CYS A 261 9.44 -10.65 17.75
CA CYS A 261 10.19 -11.77 18.33
C CYS A 261 9.44 -12.46 19.49
N LEU A 262 8.84 -11.69 20.40
CA LEU A 262 8.08 -12.27 21.51
C LEU A 262 6.93 -13.15 21.00
N LEU A 263 6.23 -12.71 19.98
CA LEU A 263 5.09 -13.44 19.40
C LEU A 263 5.49 -14.73 18.69
N TYR A 264 6.70 -14.77 18.11
CA TYR A 264 7.22 -16.00 17.48
C TYR A 264 7.85 -16.99 18.45
N THR A 265 8.30 -16.54 19.61
CA THR A 265 8.96 -17.39 20.62
C THR A 265 8.00 -17.90 21.69
N SER A 266 6.78 -17.39 21.73
CA SER A 266 5.75 -17.95 22.62
C SER A 266 5.25 -19.26 22.04
N PRO A 267 5.34 -20.39 22.77
CA PRO A 267 4.80 -21.67 22.33
C PRO A 267 3.30 -21.52 22.05
N SER A 268 2.87 -22.09 20.92
CA SER A 268 1.44 -22.17 20.63
C SER A 268 0.78 -23.09 21.66
N PRO A 269 -0.35 -22.71 22.27
CA PRO A 269 -1.08 -23.59 23.18
C PRO A 269 -1.61 -24.88 22.52
N ARG A 270 -1.38 -25.06 21.22
CA ARG A 270 -1.84 -26.20 20.42
C ARG A 270 -0.72 -27.15 20.00
N ASP A 271 0.50 -26.88 20.39
CA ASP A 271 1.65 -27.79 20.26
C ASP A 271 1.90 -28.52 21.63
#